data_04f44722f4d0f1adf597a8d082fdae23
#
_entry.id   04f44722f4d0f1adf597a8d082fdae23
#
_cell.length_a   1.000
_cell.length_b   1.000
_cell.length_c   1.000
_cell.angle_alpha   90.00
_cell.angle_beta   90.00
_cell.angle_gamma   90.00
#
_symmetry.space_group_name_H-M   'P 1'
#
loop_
_entity.id
_entity.type
_entity.pdbx_description
1 polymer ?
#
loop_
_entity_poly.entity_id
_entity_poly.type
_entity_poly.pdbx_seq_one_letter_code
_entity_poly.pdbx_strand_id
1 'polypeptide(L)'
;MKPSEPFGLGLFSKMTAPLLSGVDAARHLELLRTARPLVHCLTNEVVQEITANVLLAAGASPAMVVAEEEAGFFAGIAGGVLINIGTPYPSRLRAMHASADAARAAGRPWVLDPVAAGGIPWRDGIIREFVEKQPTVIRGNASEILALAGEKLSLI
;
A
#
# COMPACT_ATOMS: atom_id res chain seq x y z
N MET A 1 4.87 -6.78 30.09
CA MET A 1 4.74 -6.42 28.68
C MET A 1 4.71 -4.88 28.62
N LYS A 2 5.77 -4.23 28.11
CA LYS A 2 5.81 -2.77 27.99
C LYS A 2 4.77 -2.34 26.94
N PRO A 3 4.00 -1.26 27.18
CA PRO A 3 3.14 -0.70 26.14
C PRO A 3 4.04 -0.23 24.99
N SER A 4 3.68 -0.62 23.76
CA SER A 4 4.35 -0.17 22.53
C SER A 4 4.26 1.35 22.45
N GLU A 5 5.38 2.04 22.28
CA GLU A 5 5.40 3.48 22.05
C GLU A 5 4.56 3.81 20.79
N PRO A 6 3.78 4.90 20.84
CA PRO A 6 3.03 5.35 19.66
C PRO A 6 4.02 5.74 18.55
N PHE A 7 3.62 5.50 17.29
CA PHE A 7 4.34 6.02 16.13
C PHE A 7 4.62 7.51 16.36
N GLY A 8 5.90 7.90 16.34
CA GLY A 8 6.28 9.27 16.61
C GLY A 8 5.61 10.23 15.63
N LEU A 9 4.88 11.21 16.13
CA LEU A 9 4.20 12.29 15.38
C LEU A 9 5.09 13.00 14.34
N GLY A 10 6.41 12.84 14.42
CA GLY A 10 7.38 13.42 13.49
C GLY A 10 7.28 12.92 12.05
N LEU A 11 6.77 11.71 11.82
CA LEU A 11 6.65 11.16 10.47
C LEU A 11 5.47 11.77 9.68
N PHE A 12 4.42 12.19 10.37
CA PHE A 12 3.18 12.70 9.74
C PHE A 12 3.12 14.22 9.68
N SER A 13 3.94 14.95 10.41
CA SER A 13 3.91 16.41 10.46
C SER A 13 4.31 17.10 9.13
N LYS A 14 4.79 16.33 8.14
CA LYS A 14 5.17 16.83 6.81
C LYS A 14 4.23 16.36 5.68
N MET A 15 3.16 15.64 5.97
CA MET A 15 2.26 15.07 4.95
C MET A 15 1.01 15.92 4.71
N THR A 16 1.14 17.22 4.59
CA THR A 16 0.09 18.05 3.98
C THR A 16 0.27 18.07 2.47
N ALA A 17 -0.09 16.98 1.79
CA ALA A 17 -0.26 17.05 0.35
C ALA A 17 -1.47 17.92 0.04
N PRO A 18 -1.38 18.90 -0.88
CA PRO A 18 -2.55 19.65 -1.30
C PRO A 18 -3.59 18.71 -1.89
N LEU A 19 -4.87 18.95 -1.59
CA LEU A 19 -5.96 18.21 -2.21
C LEU A 19 -5.86 18.37 -3.73
N LEU A 20 -5.81 17.24 -4.46
CA LEU A 20 -5.80 17.25 -5.92
C LEU A 20 -7.10 17.88 -6.43
N SER A 21 -6.99 18.87 -7.30
CA SER A 21 -8.15 19.40 -8.01
C SER A 21 -8.68 18.39 -9.03
N GLY A 22 -9.93 18.55 -9.48
CA GLY A 22 -10.47 17.72 -10.55
C GLY A 22 -9.66 17.81 -11.85
N VAL A 23 -9.04 18.97 -12.12
CA VAL A 23 -8.15 19.17 -13.28
C VAL A 23 -6.86 18.36 -13.12
N ASP A 24 -6.27 18.35 -11.92
CA ASP A 24 -5.07 17.55 -11.64
C ASP A 24 -5.38 16.05 -11.76
N ALA A 25 -6.52 15.61 -11.25
CA ALA A 25 -6.96 14.22 -11.35
C ALA A 25 -7.14 13.78 -12.82
N ALA A 26 -7.78 14.61 -13.65
CA ALA A 26 -7.95 14.35 -15.08
C ALA A 26 -6.60 14.25 -15.80
N ARG A 27 -5.69 15.19 -15.52
CA ARG A 27 -4.34 15.18 -16.10
C ARG A 27 -3.56 13.91 -15.70
N HIS A 28 -3.62 13.51 -14.44
CA HIS A 28 -2.95 12.28 -14.00
C HIS A 28 -3.54 11.03 -14.63
N LEU A 29 -4.85 10.99 -14.85
CA LEU A 29 -5.51 9.90 -15.55
C LEU A 29 -5.06 9.80 -17.02
N GLU A 30 -4.90 10.92 -17.71
CA GLU A 30 -4.37 10.95 -19.08
C GLU A 30 -2.92 10.49 -19.14
N LEU A 31 -2.08 10.91 -18.19
CA LEU A 31 -0.70 10.44 -18.10
C LEU A 31 -0.64 8.92 -17.86
N LEU A 32 -1.50 8.39 -16.98
CA LEU A 32 -1.62 6.96 -16.74
C LEU A 32 -1.99 6.19 -18.02
N ARG A 33 -3.00 6.68 -18.75
CA ARG A 33 -3.47 6.08 -20.02
C ARG A 33 -2.42 6.11 -21.11
N THR A 34 -1.60 7.16 -21.15
CA THR A 34 -0.50 7.27 -22.12
C THR A 34 0.65 6.34 -21.75
N ALA A 35 1.03 6.30 -20.49
CA ALA A 35 2.16 5.50 -20.00
C ALA A 35 1.85 4.01 -19.93
N ARG A 36 0.58 3.63 -19.72
CA ARG A 36 0.12 2.23 -19.56
C ARG A 36 1.01 1.41 -18.62
N PRO A 37 1.29 1.90 -17.40
CA PRO A 37 2.28 1.28 -16.54
C PRO A 37 1.86 -0.13 -16.14
N LEU A 38 2.87 -1.00 -15.99
CA LEU A 38 2.70 -2.27 -15.31
C LEU A 38 2.53 -1.99 -13.83
N VAL A 39 1.45 -2.45 -13.21
CA VAL A 39 1.17 -2.31 -11.79
C VAL A 39 1.14 -3.68 -11.13
N HIS A 40 2.08 -3.92 -10.26
CA HIS A 40 2.14 -5.15 -9.47
C HIS A 40 1.19 -5.04 -8.27
N CYS A 41 0.23 -5.95 -8.14
CA CYS A 41 -0.80 -5.90 -7.11
C CYS A 41 -0.75 -7.15 -6.23
N LEU A 42 -0.32 -6.98 -4.98
CA LEU A 42 -0.48 -7.97 -3.92
C LEU A 42 -1.65 -7.52 -3.04
N THR A 43 -2.87 -7.84 -3.50
CA THR A 43 -4.10 -7.43 -2.82
C THR A 43 -4.56 -8.48 -1.82
N ASN A 44 -5.58 -8.15 -1.03
CA ASN A 44 -6.36 -9.18 -0.36
C ASN A 44 -7.18 -9.99 -1.38
N GLU A 45 -7.67 -11.16 -0.99
CA GLU A 45 -8.34 -12.10 -1.89
C GLU A 45 -9.73 -11.61 -2.35
N VAL A 46 -10.37 -10.77 -1.52
CA VAL A 46 -11.74 -10.30 -1.78
C VAL A 46 -11.79 -9.27 -2.93
N VAL A 47 -10.72 -8.49 -3.11
CA VAL A 47 -10.71 -7.37 -4.07
C VAL A 47 -9.81 -7.59 -5.27
N GLN A 48 -9.30 -8.80 -5.51
CA GLN A 48 -8.38 -9.07 -6.63
C GLN A 48 -8.99 -8.68 -7.98
N GLU A 49 -10.17 -9.20 -8.27
CA GLU A 49 -10.85 -8.97 -9.53
C GLU A 49 -11.21 -7.49 -9.74
N ILE A 50 -11.82 -6.87 -8.74
CA ILE A 50 -12.20 -5.46 -8.86
C ILE A 50 -10.97 -4.55 -9.00
N THR A 51 -9.88 -4.84 -8.31
CA THR A 51 -8.62 -4.07 -8.43
C THR A 51 -8.06 -4.18 -9.84
N ALA A 52 -8.01 -5.39 -10.41
CA ALA A 52 -7.54 -5.60 -11.79
C ALA A 52 -8.44 -4.84 -12.79
N ASN A 53 -9.75 -4.99 -12.68
CA ASN A 53 -10.69 -4.37 -13.60
C ASN A 53 -10.66 -2.83 -13.53
N VAL A 54 -10.55 -2.25 -12.34
CA VAL A 54 -10.43 -0.79 -12.18
C VAL A 54 -9.13 -0.27 -12.79
N LEU A 55 -8.00 -0.95 -12.58
CA LEU A 55 -6.72 -0.56 -13.17
C LEU A 55 -6.73 -0.67 -14.70
N LEU A 56 -7.32 -1.74 -15.27
CA LEU A 56 -7.52 -1.89 -16.72
C LEU A 56 -8.38 -0.76 -17.28
N ALA A 57 -9.51 -0.46 -16.64
CA ALA A 57 -10.41 0.62 -17.06
C ALA A 57 -9.73 2.00 -16.96
N ALA A 58 -8.84 2.18 -15.99
CA ALA A 58 -8.03 3.40 -15.85
C ALA A 58 -6.92 3.51 -16.91
N GLY A 59 -6.54 2.40 -17.56
CA GLY A 59 -5.52 2.37 -18.62
C GLY A 59 -4.17 1.81 -18.15
N ALA A 60 -4.06 1.25 -16.97
CA ALA A 60 -2.87 0.54 -16.49
C ALA A 60 -2.90 -0.95 -16.89
N SER A 61 -1.78 -1.63 -16.69
CA SER A 61 -1.63 -3.07 -16.90
C SER A 61 -1.41 -3.76 -15.54
N PRO A 62 -2.49 -4.22 -14.85
CA PRO A 62 -2.35 -4.87 -13.55
C PRO A 62 -1.77 -6.29 -13.70
N ALA A 63 -0.96 -6.70 -12.72
CA ALA A 63 -0.46 -8.05 -12.59
C ALA A 63 -0.58 -8.51 -11.13
N MET A 64 -1.22 -9.68 -10.94
CA MET A 64 -1.49 -10.28 -9.63
C MET A 64 -0.46 -11.39 -9.34
N VAL A 65 0.82 -11.03 -9.32
CA VAL A 65 1.94 -11.95 -9.04
C VAL A 65 2.09 -12.09 -7.54
N VAL A 66 1.74 -13.26 -7.00
CA VAL A 66 1.68 -13.51 -5.55
C VAL A 66 2.61 -14.64 -5.07
N ALA A 67 3.24 -15.37 -6.00
CA ALA A 67 4.20 -16.39 -5.64
C ALA A 67 5.46 -15.74 -5.06
N GLU A 68 5.93 -16.31 -3.93
CA GLU A 68 7.07 -15.76 -3.17
C GLU A 68 8.35 -15.71 -4.02
N GLU A 69 8.52 -16.69 -4.89
CA GLU A 69 9.70 -16.88 -5.73
C GLU A 69 9.86 -15.81 -6.82
N GLU A 70 8.78 -15.20 -7.24
CA GLU A 70 8.78 -14.26 -8.37
C GLU A 70 8.37 -12.83 -7.97
N ALA A 71 7.66 -12.66 -6.85
CA ALA A 71 7.07 -11.40 -6.44
C ALA A 71 8.09 -10.26 -6.31
N GLY A 72 9.26 -10.53 -5.73
CA GLY A 72 10.32 -9.56 -5.60
C GLY A 72 10.89 -9.11 -6.95
N PHE A 73 11.18 -10.06 -7.84
CA PHE A 73 11.65 -9.74 -9.19
C PHE A 73 10.62 -8.88 -9.93
N PHE A 74 9.36 -9.28 -9.88
CA PHE A 74 8.29 -8.59 -10.57
C PHE A 74 8.07 -7.15 -10.06
N ALA A 75 8.16 -6.94 -8.74
CA ALA A 75 8.08 -5.63 -8.14
C ALA A 75 9.20 -4.68 -8.59
N GLY A 76 10.40 -5.21 -8.82
CA GLY A 76 11.55 -4.44 -9.31
C GLY A 76 11.37 -3.90 -10.73
N ILE A 77 10.62 -4.58 -11.59
CA ILE A 77 10.37 -4.17 -12.99
C ILE A 77 9.05 -3.43 -13.18
N ALA A 78 8.13 -3.49 -12.22
CA ALA A 78 6.84 -2.80 -12.28
C ALA A 78 7.01 -1.27 -12.26
N GLY A 79 6.07 -0.55 -12.86
CA GLY A 79 5.98 0.91 -12.78
C GLY A 79 5.45 1.41 -11.44
N GLY A 80 4.78 0.53 -10.67
CA GLY A 80 4.30 0.77 -9.31
C GLY A 80 3.82 -0.51 -8.66
N VAL A 81 3.81 -0.54 -7.33
CA VAL A 81 3.40 -1.72 -6.54
C VAL A 81 2.30 -1.35 -5.57
N LEU A 82 1.27 -2.18 -5.48
CA LEU A 82 0.21 -2.10 -4.46
C LEU A 82 0.34 -3.28 -3.50
N ILE A 83 0.44 -2.98 -2.21
CA ILE A 83 0.41 -3.96 -1.12
C ILE A 83 -0.80 -3.66 -0.24
N ASN A 84 -1.77 -4.57 -0.22
CA ASN A 84 -2.95 -4.52 0.62
C ASN A 84 -2.99 -5.75 1.52
N ILE A 85 -2.92 -5.55 2.82
CA ILE A 85 -2.76 -6.61 3.83
C ILE A 85 -4.07 -7.12 4.41
N GLY A 86 -5.16 -7.10 3.63
CA GLY A 86 -6.51 -7.48 4.11
C GLY A 86 -6.67 -8.94 4.49
N THR A 87 -6.05 -9.88 3.77
CA THR A 87 -6.09 -11.33 4.05
C THR A 87 -4.67 -11.89 4.15
N PRO A 88 -3.94 -11.57 5.23
CA PRO A 88 -2.55 -11.96 5.38
C PRO A 88 -2.41 -13.42 5.80
N TYR A 89 -1.45 -14.12 5.20
CA TYR A 89 -0.95 -15.43 5.62
C TYR A 89 0.55 -15.56 5.30
N PRO A 90 1.29 -16.47 5.93
CA PRO A 90 2.76 -16.42 5.95
C PRO A 90 3.43 -16.30 4.58
N SER A 91 3.05 -17.12 3.57
CA SER A 91 3.69 -17.04 2.24
C SER A 91 3.38 -15.71 1.53
N ARG A 92 2.13 -15.23 1.63
CA ARG A 92 1.76 -13.93 1.07
C ARG A 92 2.52 -12.77 1.71
N LEU A 93 2.71 -12.81 3.03
CA LEU A 93 3.49 -11.79 3.73
C LEU A 93 4.95 -11.79 3.27
N ARG A 94 5.57 -12.97 3.08
CA ARG A 94 6.93 -13.04 2.53
C ARG A 94 7.02 -12.45 1.12
N ALA A 95 6.06 -12.76 0.25
CA ALA A 95 5.95 -12.16 -1.08
C ALA A 95 5.79 -10.64 -1.03
N MET A 96 4.94 -10.13 -0.13
CA MET A 96 4.73 -8.70 0.09
C MET A 96 6.00 -8.00 0.60
N HIS A 97 6.71 -8.60 1.57
CA HIS A 97 7.98 -8.07 2.06
C HIS A 97 9.05 -8.03 0.96
N ALA A 98 9.21 -9.12 0.21
CA ALA A 98 10.13 -9.17 -0.92
C ALA A 98 9.81 -8.12 -1.98
N SER A 99 8.52 -7.90 -2.26
CA SER A 99 8.05 -6.89 -3.21
C SER A 99 8.33 -5.46 -2.74
N ALA A 100 8.07 -5.15 -1.46
CA ALA A 100 8.35 -3.83 -0.89
C ALA A 100 9.85 -3.51 -0.93
N ASP A 101 10.69 -4.47 -0.56
CA ASP A 101 12.15 -4.32 -0.55
C ASP A 101 12.69 -4.14 -1.98
N ALA A 102 12.21 -4.93 -2.94
CA ALA A 102 12.62 -4.84 -4.34
C ALA A 102 12.14 -3.53 -4.98
N ALA A 103 10.89 -3.11 -4.73
CA ALA A 103 10.37 -1.83 -5.21
C ALA A 103 11.23 -0.67 -4.68
N ARG A 104 11.54 -0.65 -3.38
CA ARG A 104 12.40 0.35 -2.77
C ARG A 104 13.80 0.35 -3.37
N ALA A 105 14.42 -0.81 -3.51
CA ALA A 105 15.77 -0.94 -4.07
C ALA A 105 15.84 -0.45 -5.53
N ALA A 106 14.77 -0.67 -6.31
CA ALA A 106 14.66 -0.24 -7.70
C ALA A 106 14.12 1.20 -7.87
N GLY A 107 13.85 1.92 -6.78
CA GLY A 107 13.26 3.27 -6.82
C GLY A 107 11.83 3.29 -7.39
N ARG A 108 11.09 2.19 -7.28
CA ARG A 108 9.71 2.10 -7.75
C ARG A 108 8.75 2.60 -6.69
N PRO A 109 7.76 3.45 -7.05
CA PRO A 109 6.76 3.88 -6.09
C PRO A 109 5.89 2.70 -5.66
N TRP A 110 5.54 2.67 -4.38
CA TRP A 110 4.64 1.66 -3.88
C TRP A 110 3.65 2.21 -2.85
N VAL A 111 2.48 1.61 -2.83
CA VAL A 111 1.34 1.98 -1.99
C VAL A 111 1.10 0.91 -0.95
N LEU A 112 0.98 1.30 0.30
CA LEU A 112 0.50 0.46 1.39
C LEU A 112 -0.97 0.75 1.68
N ASP A 113 -1.80 -0.29 1.66
CA ASP A 113 -3.19 -0.27 2.15
C ASP A 113 -3.23 -1.07 3.48
N PRO A 114 -3.26 -0.38 4.64
CA PRO A 114 -3.12 -0.98 5.96
C PRO A 114 -4.46 -1.47 6.51
N VAL A 115 -5.14 -2.30 5.77
CA VAL A 115 -6.50 -2.79 6.09
C VAL A 115 -6.65 -3.20 7.54
N ALA A 116 -7.63 -2.61 8.22
CA ALA A 116 -7.97 -2.83 9.64
C ALA A 116 -6.86 -2.44 10.62
N ALA A 117 -6.03 -1.44 10.30
CA ALA A 117 -5.09 -0.86 11.25
C ALA A 117 -5.80 -0.38 12.52
N GLY A 118 -5.21 -0.67 13.68
CA GLY A 118 -5.75 -0.35 14.99
C GLY A 118 -6.80 -1.34 15.53
N GLY A 119 -7.23 -2.31 14.70
CA GLY A 119 -8.28 -3.26 15.09
C GLY A 119 -7.78 -4.64 15.51
N ILE A 120 -6.62 -5.07 15.00
CA ILE A 120 -6.11 -6.43 15.19
C ILE A 120 -4.63 -6.38 15.56
N PRO A 121 -4.23 -6.65 16.82
CA PRO A 121 -2.86 -6.47 17.29
C PRO A 121 -1.78 -7.20 16.47
N TRP A 122 -2.07 -8.41 15.99
CA TRP A 122 -1.15 -9.15 15.12
C TRP A 122 -0.92 -8.43 13.79
N ARG A 123 -2.00 -7.90 13.18
CA ARG A 123 -1.94 -7.15 11.93
C ARG A 123 -1.25 -5.81 12.12
N ASP A 124 -1.45 -5.15 13.25
CA ASP A 124 -0.78 -3.89 13.57
C ASP A 124 0.75 -4.05 13.64
N GLY A 125 1.23 -5.20 14.11
CA GLY A 125 2.65 -5.55 14.05
C GLY A 125 3.16 -5.59 12.61
N ILE A 126 2.45 -6.30 11.72
CA ILE A 126 2.78 -6.40 10.30
C ILE A 126 2.75 -5.03 9.61
N ILE A 127 1.72 -4.23 9.88
CA ILE A 127 1.60 -2.88 9.31
C ILE A 127 2.82 -2.02 9.66
N ARG A 128 3.29 -2.07 10.92
CA ARG A 128 4.48 -1.34 11.37
C ARG A 128 5.72 -1.72 10.55
N GLU A 129 5.94 -3.02 10.33
CA GLU A 129 7.05 -3.50 9.51
C GLU A 129 7.00 -2.93 8.09
N PHE A 130 5.81 -2.81 7.49
CA PHE A 130 5.66 -2.21 6.17
C PHE A 130 5.83 -0.68 6.18
N VAL A 131 5.35 0.01 7.22
CA VAL A 131 5.55 1.47 7.36
C VAL A 131 7.04 1.80 7.50
N GLU A 132 7.81 0.99 8.23
CA GLU A 132 9.27 1.14 8.34
C GLU A 132 10.01 1.00 7.00
N LYS A 133 9.42 0.30 6.05
CA LYS A 133 9.94 0.19 4.68
C LYS A 133 9.66 1.44 3.81
N GLN A 134 9.04 2.46 4.36
CA GLN A 134 8.82 3.77 3.74
C GLN A 134 8.00 3.69 2.43
N PRO A 135 6.72 3.31 2.47
CA PRO A 135 5.85 3.37 1.32
C PRO A 135 5.80 4.80 0.75
N THR A 136 5.68 4.91 -0.57
CA THR A 136 5.52 6.22 -1.23
C THR A 136 4.19 6.86 -0.84
N VAL A 137 3.16 6.03 -0.69
CA VAL A 137 1.81 6.44 -0.28
C VAL A 137 1.24 5.42 0.69
N ILE A 138 0.58 5.89 1.73
CA ILE A 138 -0.30 5.08 2.57
C ILE A 138 -1.73 5.49 2.26
N ARG A 139 -2.56 4.53 1.84
CA ARG A 139 -3.96 4.73 1.49
C ARG A 139 -4.84 3.93 2.44
N GLY A 140 -5.66 4.59 3.20
CA GLY A 140 -6.59 3.97 4.13
C GLY A 140 -7.81 4.86 4.37
N ASN A 141 -8.80 4.33 5.09
CA ASN A 141 -9.89 5.14 5.61
C ASN A 141 -9.42 5.98 6.81
N ALA A 142 -10.27 6.89 7.29
CA ALA A 142 -9.90 7.80 8.38
C ALA A 142 -9.46 7.05 9.66
N SER A 143 -10.15 5.95 10.01
CA SER A 143 -9.81 5.19 11.23
C SER A 143 -8.46 4.48 11.13
N GLU A 144 -8.14 3.93 9.96
CA GLU A 144 -6.84 3.29 9.69
C GLU A 144 -5.69 4.31 9.76
N ILE A 145 -5.87 5.48 9.16
CA ILE A 145 -4.85 6.54 9.17
C ILE A 145 -4.65 7.10 10.58
N LEU A 146 -5.72 7.34 11.34
CA LEU A 146 -5.62 7.79 12.73
C LEU A 146 -4.93 6.75 13.62
N ALA A 147 -5.24 5.47 13.45
CA ALA A 147 -4.57 4.40 14.17
C ALA A 147 -3.06 4.37 13.90
N LEU A 148 -2.64 4.60 12.65
CA LEU A 148 -1.23 4.73 12.29
C LEU A 148 -0.58 5.97 12.90
N ALA A 149 -1.30 7.07 13.03
CA ALA A 149 -0.82 8.28 13.71
C ALA A 149 -0.71 8.14 15.22
N GLY A 150 -1.16 7.02 15.80
CA GLY A 150 -1.13 6.77 17.24
C GLY A 150 -2.30 7.38 18.00
N GLU A 151 -3.31 7.89 17.30
CA GLU A 151 -4.54 8.38 17.92
C GLU A 151 -5.47 7.20 18.23
N LYS A 152 -5.85 7.08 19.52
CA LYS A 152 -6.88 6.13 19.91
C LYS A 152 -8.24 6.67 19.48
N LEU A 153 -8.87 6.02 18.52
CA LEU A 153 -10.29 6.16 18.29
C LEU A 153 -11.01 5.58 19.52
N SER A 154 -11.67 6.43 20.29
CA SER A 154 -12.73 5.96 21.17
C SER A 154 -13.88 5.52 20.26
N LEU A 155 -14.02 4.21 20.11
CA LEU A 155 -15.24 3.64 19.52
C LEU A 155 -16.39 4.02 20.45
N ILE A 156 -17.26 4.89 19.94
CA ILE A 156 -18.56 5.20 20.55
C ILE A 156 -19.45 3.99 20.36
#